data_88d70cfb54c86eae77dea07b6d066ce7
#
_entry.id   88d70cfb54c86eae77dea07b6d066ce7
#
_cell.length_a   1.000
_cell.length_b   1.000
_cell.length_c   1.000
_cell.angle_alpha   90.00
_cell.angle_beta   90.00
_cell.angle_gamma   90.00
#
_symmetry.space_group_name_H-M   'P 1'
#
loop_
_entity.id
_entity.type
_entity.pdbx_description
1 polymer ?
#
loop_
_entity_poly.entity_id
_entity_poly.type
_entity_poly.pdbx_seq_one_letter_code
_entity_poly.pdbx_strand_id
1 'polypeptide(L)'
;MKKRGVLSQLKREKVSYLMLLPNVIMFLIFTVYPILWAMRYMFYDYKGYGEARFVGLENFERVLTRDTVFWNSVVNTFVYVGGKLIITLPIAFLIAVLVHKSSRKNAVVQSVIFTPTIMSSAVMALIFYLIFNTYNGSVNKILMSAGLIKQNVNWLGVNYAMLTVIIIAVWGAIGNYMVYFIAGLTGISDDIYESAKIDGANETQSLFYITIPMLAPIIKMILMLALVVSFLDMQSILVLTEGGPMNATNVMFLYIYQLFFPVTSGSTVPQEFGYGAAVSVVAALIVGAVTLFYLFLARKLDKVME
;
A
#
# COMPACT_ATOMS: atom_id res chain seq x y z
N MET A 1 -36.84 0.76 25.70
CA MET A 1 -36.60 1.95 24.89
C MET A 1 -37.28 1.81 23.54
N LYS A 2 -38.33 2.65 23.26
CA LYS A 2 -39.05 2.64 21.96
C LYS A 2 -38.08 3.03 20.85
N LYS A 3 -37.87 2.17 19.83
CA LYS A 3 -37.16 2.51 18.59
C LYS A 3 -37.89 3.69 17.93
N ARG A 4 -37.32 4.89 18.07
CA ARG A 4 -37.83 6.08 17.37
C ARG A 4 -37.63 5.85 15.88
N GLY A 5 -38.71 6.03 15.09
CA GLY A 5 -38.67 5.77 13.65
C GLY A 5 -37.62 6.68 12.95
N VAL A 6 -36.94 6.18 11.92
CA VAL A 6 -35.94 6.86 11.10
C VAL A 6 -36.39 8.28 10.67
N LEU A 7 -37.67 8.44 10.33
CA LEU A 7 -38.29 9.72 9.94
C LEU A 7 -38.27 10.78 11.06
N SER A 8 -38.38 10.38 12.32
CA SER A 8 -38.36 11.33 13.47
C SER A 8 -36.92 11.79 13.77
N GLN A 9 -35.92 10.93 13.53
CA GLN A 9 -34.51 11.28 13.63
C GLN A 9 -34.08 12.23 12.49
N LEU A 10 -34.49 11.95 11.24
CA LEU A 10 -34.26 12.81 10.10
C LEU A 10 -34.78 14.24 10.27
N LYS A 11 -35.99 14.41 10.86
CA LYS A 11 -36.54 15.73 11.15
C LYS A 11 -35.74 16.50 12.21
N ARG A 12 -35.21 15.80 13.20
CA ARG A 12 -34.43 16.42 14.30
C ARG A 12 -33.04 16.84 13.87
N GLU A 13 -32.43 16.07 12.95
CA GLU A 13 -31.05 16.29 12.49
C GLU A 13 -30.98 16.94 11.09
N LYS A 14 -32.09 17.58 10.68
CA LYS A 14 -32.21 18.21 9.35
C LYS A 14 -31.06 19.14 8.99
N VAL A 15 -30.57 19.91 9.94
CA VAL A 15 -29.46 20.87 9.74
C VAL A 15 -28.16 20.10 9.43
N SER A 16 -27.89 19.02 10.16
CA SER A 16 -26.69 18.19 9.94
C SER A 16 -26.71 17.53 8.55
N TYR A 17 -27.87 17.02 8.13
CA TYR A 17 -28.02 16.46 6.77
C TYR A 17 -27.87 17.54 5.68
N LEU A 18 -28.41 18.75 5.91
CA LEU A 18 -28.28 19.84 4.97
C LEU A 18 -26.82 20.30 4.81
N MET A 19 -26.05 20.30 5.90
CA MET A 19 -24.61 20.59 5.87
C MET A 19 -23.80 19.51 5.14
N LEU A 20 -24.18 18.25 5.21
CA LEU A 20 -23.55 17.15 4.48
C LEU A 20 -23.93 17.09 3.00
N LEU A 21 -25.09 17.64 2.63
CA LEU A 21 -25.68 17.51 1.30
C LEU A 21 -24.75 17.99 0.17
N PRO A 22 -24.05 19.13 0.25
CA PRO A 22 -23.12 19.56 -0.80
C PRO A 22 -21.98 18.55 -1.00
N ASN A 23 -21.42 17.99 0.09
CA ASN A 23 -20.34 17.01 0.00
C ASN A 23 -20.84 15.68 -0.62
N VAL A 24 -22.03 15.22 -0.23
CA VAL A 24 -22.65 14.01 -0.79
C VAL A 24 -22.94 14.19 -2.29
N ILE A 25 -23.47 15.34 -2.71
CA ILE A 25 -23.72 15.64 -4.13
C ILE A 25 -22.41 15.61 -4.92
N MET A 26 -21.36 16.30 -4.44
CA MET A 26 -20.05 16.30 -5.07
C MET A 26 -19.47 14.87 -5.17
N PHE A 27 -19.56 14.09 -4.10
CA PHE A 27 -19.13 12.69 -4.10
C PHE A 27 -19.90 11.84 -5.13
N LEU A 28 -21.21 11.99 -5.20
CA LEU A 28 -22.03 11.25 -6.18
C LEU A 28 -21.69 11.64 -7.62
N ILE A 29 -21.54 12.94 -7.91
CA ILE A 29 -21.28 13.43 -9.27
C ILE A 29 -19.86 13.14 -9.72
N PHE A 30 -18.85 13.40 -8.88
CA PHE A 30 -17.44 13.34 -9.28
C PHE A 30 -16.75 12.01 -8.95
N THR A 31 -17.34 11.18 -8.09
CA THR A 31 -16.75 9.88 -7.73
C THR A 31 -17.64 8.73 -8.19
N VAL A 32 -18.87 8.66 -7.71
CA VAL A 32 -19.73 7.48 -7.95
C VAL A 32 -20.16 7.39 -9.41
N TYR A 33 -20.65 8.50 -10.00
CA TYR A 33 -21.13 8.51 -11.38
C TYR A 33 -20.04 8.12 -12.39
N PRO A 34 -18.81 8.69 -12.40
CA PRO A 34 -17.77 8.29 -13.32
C PRO A 34 -17.35 6.81 -13.16
N ILE A 35 -17.30 6.30 -11.93
CA ILE A 35 -17.00 4.88 -11.68
C ILE A 35 -18.05 3.98 -12.30
N LEU A 36 -19.34 4.22 -12.04
CA LEU A 36 -20.42 3.41 -12.58
C LEU A 36 -20.48 3.54 -14.13
N TRP A 37 -20.20 4.74 -14.63
CA TRP A 37 -20.17 4.98 -16.07
C TRP A 37 -19.03 4.23 -16.76
N ALA A 38 -17.83 4.21 -16.16
CA ALA A 38 -16.67 3.47 -16.64
C ALA A 38 -16.88 1.95 -16.53
N MET A 39 -17.44 1.48 -15.40
CA MET A 39 -17.72 0.05 -15.19
C MET A 39 -18.61 -0.57 -16.25
N ARG A 40 -19.54 0.17 -16.87
CA ARG A 40 -20.38 -0.40 -17.94
C ARG A 40 -19.57 -0.96 -19.09
N TYR A 41 -18.38 -0.39 -19.36
CA TYR A 41 -17.53 -0.84 -20.45
C TYR A 41 -16.91 -2.22 -20.24
N MET A 42 -16.97 -2.80 -19.02
CA MET A 42 -16.50 -4.16 -18.77
C MET A 42 -17.22 -5.23 -19.64
N PHE A 43 -18.40 -4.89 -20.18
CA PHE A 43 -19.17 -5.74 -21.10
C PHE A 43 -18.97 -5.41 -22.57
N TYR A 44 -18.04 -4.50 -22.90
CA TYR A 44 -17.80 -4.03 -24.25
C TYR A 44 -16.34 -4.23 -24.65
N ASP A 45 -16.13 -4.55 -25.93
CA ASP A 45 -14.84 -4.36 -26.59
C ASP A 45 -14.74 -2.88 -26.95
N TYR A 46 -13.93 -2.14 -26.21
CA TYR A 46 -13.77 -0.69 -26.35
C TYR A 46 -12.33 -0.28 -26.04
N LYS A 47 -11.70 0.40 -27.00
CA LYS A 47 -10.30 0.85 -26.93
C LYS A 47 -10.12 2.28 -26.41
N GLY A 48 -11.20 2.94 -25.96
CA GLY A 48 -11.18 4.34 -25.56
C GLY A 48 -11.54 5.31 -26.70
N TYR A 49 -11.65 4.82 -27.91
CA TYR A 49 -12.07 5.56 -29.12
C TYR A 49 -12.84 4.63 -30.06
N GLY A 50 -13.59 5.23 -31.01
CA GLY A 50 -14.42 4.46 -31.91
C GLY A 50 -15.69 3.90 -31.29
N GLU A 51 -16.32 2.95 -31.95
CA GLU A 51 -17.57 2.33 -31.52
C GLU A 51 -17.29 1.22 -30.47
N ALA A 52 -18.04 1.22 -29.38
CA ALA A 52 -18.01 0.18 -28.39
C ALA A 52 -18.89 -1.00 -28.82
N ARG A 53 -18.32 -2.17 -29.05
CA ARG A 53 -19.03 -3.41 -29.39
C ARG A 53 -19.37 -4.19 -28.14
N PHE A 54 -20.64 -4.53 -27.94
CA PHE A 54 -21.06 -5.35 -26.81
C PHE A 54 -20.57 -6.79 -26.98
N VAL A 55 -19.85 -7.31 -25.98
CA VAL A 55 -19.25 -8.67 -25.95
C VAL A 55 -19.68 -9.48 -24.73
N GLY A 56 -20.61 -8.98 -23.93
CA GLY A 56 -21.11 -9.68 -22.74
C GLY A 56 -19.99 -9.98 -21.73
N LEU A 57 -19.78 -11.25 -21.39
CA LEU A 57 -18.81 -11.69 -20.37
C LEU A 57 -17.45 -12.10 -20.95
N GLU A 58 -17.19 -11.90 -22.24
CA GLU A 58 -15.94 -12.33 -22.90
C GLU A 58 -14.69 -11.73 -22.24
N ASN A 59 -14.75 -10.47 -21.80
CA ASN A 59 -13.66 -9.83 -21.06
C ASN A 59 -13.36 -10.54 -19.74
N PHE A 60 -14.38 -11.00 -19.01
CA PHE A 60 -14.22 -11.76 -17.78
C PHE A 60 -13.67 -13.16 -18.03
N GLU A 61 -14.14 -13.84 -19.08
CA GLU A 61 -13.56 -15.12 -19.48
C GLU A 61 -12.07 -14.97 -19.79
N ARG A 62 -11.70 -13.93 -20.56
CA ARG A 62 -10.31 -13.65 -20.92
C ARG A 62 -9.42 -13.44 -19.68
N VAL A 63 -9.83 -12.58 -18.74
CA VAL A 63 -9.01 -12.31 -17.53
C VAL A 63 -8.89 -13.53 -16.63
N LEU A 64 -9.93 -14.36 -16.53
CA LEU A 64 -9.94 -15.53 -15.65
C LEU A 64 -9.17 -16.74 -16.22
N THR A 65 -9.14 -16.90 -17.56
CA THR A 65 -8.66 -18.14 -18.18
C THR A 65 -7.46 -17.96 -19.09
N ARG A 66 -7.24 -16.79 -19.67
CA ARG A 66 -6.27 -16.60 -20.77
C ARG A 66 -5.18 -15.58 -20.48
N ASP A 67 -5.39 -14.67 -19.53
CA ASP A 67 -4.45 -13.58 -19.26
C ASP A 67 -3.38 -13.97 -18.22
N THR A 68 -2.31 -14.58 -18.71
CA THR A 68 -1.17 -14.96 -17.88
C THR A 68 -0.42 -13.74 -17.31
N VAL A 69 -0.43 -12.60 -18.03
CA VAL A 69 0.25 -11.38 -17.57
C VAL A 69 -0.47 -10.80 -16.36
N PHE A 70 -1.80 -10.78 -16.36
CA PHE A 70 -2.58 -10.38 -15.19
C PHE A 70 -2.28 -11.26 -13.98
N TRP A 71 -2.35 -12.59 -14.11
CA TRP A 71 -2.13 -13.50 -13.00
C TRP A 71 -0.69 -13.43 -12.46
N ASN A 72 0.29 -13.25 -13.33
CA ASN A 72 1.66 -12.98 -12.91
C ASN A 72 1.76 -11.65 -12.13
N SER A 73 1.03 -10.62 -12.57
CA SER A 73 1.00 -9.34 -11.86
C SER A 73 0.31 -9.45 -10.48
N VAL A 74 -0.68 -10.34 -10.34
CA VAL A 74 -1.27 -10.68 -9.04
C VAL A 74 -0.22 -11.31 -8.11
N VAL A 75 0.52 -12.31 -8.59
CA VAL A 75 1.60 -12.95 -7.81
C VAL A 75 2.67 -11.91 -7.43
N ASN A 76 3.11 -11.10 -8.37
CA ASN A 76 4.07 -10.01 -8.12
C ASN A 76 3.56 -9.04 -7.06
N THR A 77 2.27 -8.73 -7.06
CA THR A 77 1.66 -7.86 -6.04
C THR A 77 1.77 -8.48 -4.65
N PHE A 78 1.47 -9.77 -4.51
CA PHE A 78 1.61 -10.45 -3.22
C PHE A 78 3.07 -10.52 -2.75
N VAL A 79 4.02 -10.77 -3.64
CA VAL A 79 5.46 -10.76 -3.34
C VAL A 79 5.90 -9.36 -2.90
N TYR A 80 5.50 -8.33 -3.64
CA TYR A 80 5.80 -6.94 -3.34
C TYR A 80 5.23 -6.51 -1.97
N VAL A 81 3.93 -6.72 -1.76
CA VAL A 81 3.23 -6.36 -0.52
C VAL A 81 3.82 -7.12 0.67
N GLY A 82 3.99 -8.44 0.54
CA GLY A 82 4.59 -9.27 1.58
C GLY A 82 5.99 -8.81 1.94
N GLY A 83 6.87 -8.67 0.95
CA GLY A 83 8.25 -8.21 1.16
C GLY A 83 8.32 -6.81 1.78
N LYS A 84 7.49 -5.87 1.29
CA LYS A 84 7.42 -4.51 1.83
C LYS A 84 6.96 -4.50 3.29
N LEU A 85 5.85 -5.16 3.62
CA LEU A 85 5.24 -5.06 4.95
C LEU A 85 6.03 -5.82 6.02
N ILE A 86 6.54 -7.01 5.71
CA ILE A 86 7.32 -7.82 6.64
C ILE A 86 8.59 -7.08 7.10
N ILE A 87 9.16 -6.25 6.25
CA ILE A 87 10.37 -5.47 6.58
C ILE A 87 9.99 -4.12 7.19
N THR A 88 9.08 -3.38 6.55
CA THR A 88 8.76 -2.00 6.95
C THR A 88 8.16 -1.91 8.35
N LEU A 89 7.17 -2.75 8.66
CA LEU A 89 6.41 -2.58 9.92
C LEU A 89 7.24 -2.91 11.17
N PRO A 90 8.01 -4.01 11.22
CA PRO A 90 8.89 -4.26 12.37
C PRO A 90 9.97 -3.17 12.54
N ILE A 91 10.59 -2.71 11.45
CA ILE A 91 11.60 -1.66 11.52
C ILE A 91 10.98 -0.35 12.00
N ALA A 92 9.84 0.06 11.45
CA ALA A 92 9.12 1.26 11.85
C ALA A 92 8.69 1.21 13.33
N PHE A 93 8.21 0.04 13.80
CA PHE A 93 7.87 -0.17 15.21
C PHE A 93 9.08 -0.06 16.11
N LEU A 94 10.19 -0.75 15.80
CA LEU A 94 11.41 -0.70 16.60
C LEU A 94 11.95 0.73 16.71
N ILE A 95 11.99 1.46 15.59
CA ILE A 95 12.40 2.87 15.60
C ILE A 95 11.45 3.70 16.46
N ALA A 96 10.13 3.52 16.31
CA ALA A 96 9.15 4.24 17.11
C ALA A 96 9.34 4.02 18.62
N VAL A 97 9.58 2.78 19.05
CA VAL A 97 9.87 2.46 20.45
C VAL A 97 11.13 3.19 20.96
N LEU A 98 12.17 3.32 20.11
CA LEU A 98 13.40 4.00 20.49
C LEU A 98 13.26 5.52 20.58
N VAL A 99 12.38 6.13 19.75
CA VAL A 99 12.32 7.59 19.58
C VAL A 99 11.01 8.24 20.03
N HIS A 100 10.03 7.48 20.59
CA HIS A 100 8.71 8.04 20.98
C HIS A 100 8.79 9.07 22.10
N LYS A 101 9.77 8.94 23.00
CA LYS A 101 9.92 9.87 24.12
C LYS A 101 10.27 11.27 23.63
N SER A 102 9.60 12.28 24.19
CA SER A 102 9.82 13.69 23.82
C SER A 102 11.24 14.13 24.21
N SER A 103 12.08 14.35 23.21
CA SER A 103 13.40 14.97 23.36
C SER A 103 13.84 15.63 22.06
N ARG A 104 14.69 16.66 22.16
CA ARG A 104 15.21 17.35 20.95
C ARG A 104 15.98 16.41 20.03
N LYS A 105 16.71 15.44 20.57
CA LYS A 105 17.44 14.42 19.79
C LYS A 105 16.47 13.52 19.05
N ASN A 106 15.43 13.03 19.73
CA ASN A 106 14.44 12.15 19.10
C ASN A 106 13.65 12.89 18.01
N ALA A 107 13.31 14.15 18.20
CA ALA A 107 12.65 14.97 17.18
C ALA A 107 13.49 15.09 15.90
N VAL A 108 14.82 15.28 16.03
CA VAL A 108 15.73 15.31 14.87
C VAL A 108 15.76 13.95 14.17
N VAL A 109 15.89 12.85 14.91
CA VAL A 109 15.90 11.49 14.35
C VAL A 109 14.58 11.19 13.63
N GLN A 110 13.44 11.51 14.23
CA GLN A 110 12.12 11.37 13.62
C GLN A 110 12.04 12.16 12.30
N SER A 111 12.51 13.41 12.28
CA SER A 111 12.49 14.27 11.09
C SER A 111 13.33 13.68 9.96
N VAL A 112 14.53 13.19 10.25
CA VAL A 112 15.42 12.57 9.25
C VAL A 112 14.79 11.30 8.67
N ILE A 113 14.22 10.43 9.51
CA ILE A 113 13.59 9.17 9.06
C ILE A 113 12.28 9.43 8.31
N PHE A 114 11.58 10.53 8.63
CA PHE A 114 10.35 10.91 7.94
C PHE A 114 10.61 11.60 6.58
N THR A 115 11.81 12.16 6.36
CA THR A 115 12.16 12.90 5.14
C THR A 115 11.86 12.12 3.84
N PRO A 116 12.16 10.81 3.71
CA PRO A 116 11.82 10.04 2.52
C PRO A 116 10.32 10.04 2.17
N THR A 117 9.46 10.04 3.17
CA THR A 117 8.01 10.00 3.00
C THR A 117 7.44 11.26 2.34
N ILE A 118 8.13 12.40 2.48
CA ILE A 118 7.71 13.68 1.89
C ILE A 118 8.15 13.80 0.42
N MET A 119 9.14 13.00 0.00
CA MET A 119 9.65 13.05 -1.38
C MET A 119 8.62 12.52 -2.37
N SER A 120 8.50 13.15 -3.54
CA SER A 120 7.67 12.60 -4.59
C SER A 120 8.24 11.26 -5.07
N SER A 121 7.36 10.30 -5.39
CA SER A 121 7.77 8.98 -5.89
C SER A 121 8.66 9.06 -7.13
N ALA A 122 8.44 10.07 -8.00
CA ALA A 122 9.27 10.29 -9.19
C ALA A 122 10.70 10.70 -8.85
N VAL A 123 10.88 11.63 -7.91
CA VAL A 123 12.23 12.06 -7.47
C VAL A 123 12.94 10.91 -6.77
N MET A 124 12.24 10.19 -5.90
CA MET A 124 12.78 9.02 -5.22
C MET A 124 13.24 7.95 -6.21
N ALA A 125 12.40 7.62 -7.18
CA ALA A 125 12.73 6.62 -8.19
C ALA A 125 13.93 7.04 -9.05
N LEU A 126 14.04 8.32 -9.44
CA LEU A 126 15.19 8.84 -10.18
C LEU A 126 16.48 8.71 -9.36
N ILE A 127 16.46 9.11 -8.08
CA ILE A 127 17.64 8.98 -7.19
C ILE A 127 18.08 7.52 -7.11
N PHE A 128 17.14 6.61 -6.87
CA PHE A 128 17.47 5.20 -6.75
C PHE A 128 17.85 4.56 -8.09
N TYR A 129 17.29 5.00 -9.21
CA TYR A 129 17.73 4.59 -10.53
C TYR A 129 19.24 4.90 -10.74
N LEU A 130 19.68 6.09 -10.31
CA LEU A 130 21.11 6.46 -10.38
C LEU A 130 21.97 5.66 -9.39
N ILE A 131 21.48 5.42 -8.18
CA ILE A 131 22.19 4.67 -7.13
C ILE A 131 22.36 3.20 -7.51
N PHE A 132 21.32 2.57 -8.09
CA PHE A 132 21.32 1.17 -8.52
C PHE A 132 21.74 0.95 -9.98
N ASN A 133 22.23 2.00 -10.66
CA ASN A 133 22.72 1.84 -12.04
C ASN A 133 23.81 0.78 -12.12
N THR A 134 23.74 -0.10 -13.13
CA THR A 134 24.65 -1.23 -13.27
C THR A 134 26.11 -0.83 -13.41
N TYR A 135 26.40 0.22 -14.18
CA TYR A 135 27.78 0.59 -14.52
C TYR A 135 28.35 1.69 -13.60
N ASN A 136 27.56 2.71 -13.33
CA ASN A 136 28.00 3.90 -12.61
C ASN A 136 27.39 4.05 -11.21
N GLY A 137 26.49 3.13 -10.80
CA GLY A 137 25.77 3.21 -9.54
C GLY A 137 26.66 3.08 -8.31
N SER A 138 26.33 3.85 -7.28
CA SER A 138 27.09 3.87 -6.03
C SER A 138 27.04 2.54 -5.29
N VAL A 139 25.92 1.78 -5.40
CA VAL A 139 25.77 0.47 -4.73
C VAL A 139 26.83 -0.51 -5.24
N ASN A 140 26.96 -0.67 -6.54
CA ASN A 140 27.99 -1.56 -7.11
C ASN A 140 29.42 -1.13 -6.70
N LYS A 141 29.71 0.18 -6.74
CA LYS A 141 31.02 0.71 -6.34
C LYS A 141 31.35 0.39 -4.88
N ILE A 142 30.40 0.60 -3.96
CA ILE A 142 30.57 0.31 -2.54
C ILE A 142 30.74 -1.19 -2.31
N LEU A 143 29.91 -2.04 -2.91
CA LEU A 143 29.99 -3.48 -2.74
C LEU A 143 31.28 -4.09 -3.33
N MET A 144 31.76 -3.56 -4.45
CA MET A 144 33.06 -3.95 -5.05
C MET A 144 34.22 -3.54 -4.17
N SER A 145 34.23 -2.29 -3.67
CA SER A 145 35.27 -1.81 -2.77
C SER A 145 35.34 -2.55 -1.43
N ALA A 146 34.17 -3.03 -0.95
CA ALA A 146 34.08 -3.89 0.23
C ALA A 146 34.42 -5.37 -0.06
N GLY A 147 34.70 -5.75 -1.31
CA GLY A 147 35.01 -7.13 -1.70
C GLY A 147 33.80 -8.09 -1.67
N LEU A 148 32.56 -7.54 -1.54
CA LEU A 148 31.35 -8.34 -1.44
C LEU A 148 30.87 -8.87 -2.79
N ILE A 149 31.19 -8.17 -3.90
CA ILE A 149 30.90 -8.61 -5.27
C ILE A 149 32.16 -8.49 -6.12
N LYS A 150 32.30 -9.39 -7.12
CA LYS A 150 33.45 -9.39 -8.04
C LYS A 150 33.17 -8.71 -9.38
N GLN A 151 31.89 -8.51 -9.69
CA GLN A 151 31.42 -7.87 -10.93
C GLN A 151 30.17 -7.07 -10.68
N ASN A 152 29.86 -6.14 -11.59
CA ASN A 152 28.65 -5.32 -11.48
C ASN A 152 27.38 -6.18 -11.51
N VAL A 153 26.50 -5.95 -10.56
CA VAL A 153 25.18 -6.57 -10.47
C VAL A 153 24.17 -5.66 -11.19
N ASN A 154 23.34 -6.24 -12.04
CA ASN A 154 22.21 -5.54 -12.64
C ASN A 154 21.02 -5.59 -11.68
N TRP A 155 20.95 -4.60 -10.80
CA TRP A 155 19.90 -4.48 -9.77
C TRP A 155 18.49 -4.29 -10.31
N LEU A 156 18.38 -3.69 -11.51
CA LEU A 156 17.10 -3.50 -12.20
C LEU A 156 16.83 -4.58 -13.26
N GLY A 157 17.68 -5.60 -13.32
CA GLY A 157 17.48 -6.78 -14.18
C GLY A 157 16.45 -7.77 -13.59
N VAL A 158 15.99 -8.72 -14.40
CA VAL A 158 14.91 -9.69 -14.08
C VAL A 158 15.06 -10.33 -12.70
N ASN A 159 16.29 -10.69 -12.31
CA ASN A 159 16.54 -11.43 -11.06
C ASN A 159 16.46 -10.60 -9.80
N TYR A 160 16.72 -9.28 -9.88
CA TYR A 160 16.84 -8.40 -8.72
C TYR A 160 15.85 -7.23 -8.72
N ALA A 161 15.17 -6.96 -9.83
CA ALA A 161 14.31 -5.79 -9.97
C ALA A 161 13.23 -5.73 -8.87
N MET A 162 12.55 -6.85 -8.58
CA MET A 162 11.53 -6.90 -7.54
C MET A 162 12.11 -6.62 -6.15
N LEU A 163 13.27 -7.19 -5.82
CA LEU A 163 13.96 -6.92 -4.56
C LEU A 163 14.34 -5.45 -4.43
N THR A 164 14.88 -4.86 -5.51
CA THR A 164 15.28 -3.44 -5.54
C THR A 164 14.07 -2.52 -5.32
N VAL A 165 12.95 -2.81 -5.98
CA VAL A 165 11.68 -2.08 -5.80
C VAL A 165 11.19 -2.18 -4.36
N ILE A 166 11.24 -3.38 -3.75
CA ILE A 166 10.85 -3.58 -2.35
C ILE A 166 11.75 -2.77 -1.41
N ILE A 167 13.07 -2.78 -1.59
CA ILE A 167 14.02 -2.01 -0.76
C ILE A 167 13.68 -0.51 -0.79
N ILE A 168 13.41 0.03 -1.97
CA ILE A 168 13.06 1.44 -2.15
C ILE A 168 11.72 1.75 -1.48
N ALA A 169 10.73 0.90 -1.68
CA ALA A 169 9.40 1.06 -1.07
C ALA A 169 9.45 0.98 0.46
N VAL A 170 10.28 0.09 1.02
CA VAL A 170 10.55 0.00 2.47
C VAL A 170 11.14 1.31 2.98
N TRP A 171 12.21 1.79 2.35
CA TRP A 171 12.87 3.04 2.73
C TRP A 171 11.93 4.24 2.72
N GLY A 172 11.09 4.37 1.68
CA GLY A 172 10.11 5.45 1.56
C GLY A 172 8.95 5.36 2.56
N ALA A 173 8.63 4.17 3.08
CA ALA A 173 7.45 3.95 3.92
C ALA A 173 7.73 3.90 5.42
N ILE A 174 8.97 3.60 5.85
CA ILE A 174 9.33 3.46 7.28
C ILE A 174 8.89 4.68 8.10
N GLY A 175 9.17 5.89 7.62
CA GLY A 175 8.87 7.13 8.34
C GLY A 175 7.37 7.30 8.62
N ASN A 176 6.53 6.97 7.66
CA ASN A 176 5.09 7.09 7.79
C ASN A 176 4.53 6.15 8.87
N TYR A 177 4.91 4.87 8.83
CA TYR A 177 4.46 3.90 9.85
C TYR A 177 5.09 4.14 11.21
N MET A 178 6.33 4.62 11.27
CA MET A 178 6.97 5.07 12.52
C MET A 178 6.11 6.13 13.23
N VAL A 179 5.60 7.13 12.51
CA VAL A 179 4.75 8.18 13.09
C VAL A 179 3.44 7.60 13.62
N TYR A 180 2.82 6.65 12.92
CA TYR A 180 1.61 6.00 13.43
C TYR A 180 1.87 5.19 14.70
N PHE A 181 2.99 4.47 14.78
CA PHE A 181 3.39 3.78 16.01
C PHE A 181 3.71 4.74 17.15
N ILE A 182 4.39 5.86 16.88
CA ILE A 182 4.66 6.89 17.89
C ILE A 182 3.34 7.44 18.46
N ALA A 183 2.37 7.76 17.60
CA ALA A 183 1.06 8.23 18.04
C ALA A 183 0.36 7.21 18.95
N GLY A 184 0.51 5.91 18.65
CA GLY A 184 0.01 4.85 19.51
C GLY A 184 0.73 4.76 20.85
N LEU A 185 2.06 4.80 20.82
CA LEU A 185 2.90 4.72 22.02
C LEU A 185 2.65 5.88 23.00
N THR A 186 2.46 7.09 22.49
CA THR A 186 2.15 8.27 23.31
C THR A 186 0.76 8.22 23.97
N GLY A 187 -0.11 7.32 23.54
CA GLY A 187 -1.41 7.08 24.16
C GLY A 187 -1.36 6.17 25.40
N ILE A 188 -0.24 5.53 25.67
CA ILE A 188 -0.05 4.68 26.87
C ILE A 188 0.44 5.56 28.00
N SER A 189 -0.25 5.52 29.16
CA SER A 189 0.15 6.32 30.35
C SER A 189 1.49 5.87 30.91
N ASP A 190 2.34 6.81 31.29
CA ASP A 190 3.61 6.54 31.94
C ASP A 190 3.42 5.80 33.29
N ASP A 191 2.31 6.02 34.01
CA ASP A 191 1.97 5.35 35.26
C ASP A 191 1.97 3.81 35.12
N ILE A 192 1.61 3.29 33.97
CA ILE A 192 1.61 1.85 33.70
C ILE A 192 3.04 1.31 33.67
N TYR A 193 3.96 2.05 33.09
CA TYR A 193 5.38 1.67 33.04
C TYR A 193 6.06 1.84 34.39
N GLU A 194 5.67 2.85 35.18
CA GLU A 194 6.16 3.03 36.56
C GLU A 194 5.69 1.90 37.46
N SER A 195 4.41 1.52 37.40
CA SER A 195 3.89 0.37 38.16
C SER A 195 4.61 -0.93 37.78
N ALA A 196 4.79 -1.20 36.51
CA ALA A 196 5.49 -2.37 36.02
C ALA A 196 6.97 -2.41 36.53
N LYS A 197 7.61 -1.25 36.58
CA LYS A 197 8.99 -1.12 37.12
C LYS A 197 9.06 -1.38 38.60
N ILE A 198 8.03 -0.98 39.37
CA ILE A 198 7.91 -1.30 40.80
C ILE A 198 7.74 -2.81 40.99
N ASP A 199 6.97 -3.48 40.11
CA ASP A 199 6.78 -4.93 40.09
C ASP A 199 8.01 -5.70 39.58
N GLY A 200 9.10 -5.02 39.22
CA GLY A 200 10.37 -5.61 38.80
C GLY A 200 10.46 -5.97 37.32
N ALA A 201 9.54 -5.50 36.48
CA ALA A 201 9.61 -5.75 35.05
C ALA A 201 10.80 -4.98 34.41
N ASN A 202 11.60 -5.69 33.62
CA ASN A 202 12.64 -5.08 32.79
C ASN A 202 12.04 -4.49 31.50
N GLU A 203 12.84 -3.72 30.72
CA GLU A 203 12.40 -3.06 29.51
C GLU A 203 11.87 -4.04 28.46
N THR A 204 12.49 -5.20 28.32
CA THR A 204 12.03 -6.23 27.36
C THR A 204 10.69 -6.83 27.80
N GLN A 205 10.53 -7.11 29.09
CA GLN A 205 9.26 -7.58 29.65
C GLN A 205 8.16 -6.53 29.47
N SER A 206 8.46 -5.26 29.76
CA SER A 206 7.52 -4.16 29.51
C SER A 206 7.13 -4.04 28.04
N LEU A 207 8.08 -4.23 27.11
CA LEU A 207 7.79 -4.20 25.68
C LEU A 207 6.81 -5.32 25.26
N PHE A 208 7.09 -6.57 25.63
CA PHE A 208 6.31 -7.72 25.15
C PHE A 208 5.01 -7.94 25.92
N TYR A 209 4.97 -7.67 27.22
CA TYR A 209 3.81 -7.95 28.08
C TYR A 209 2.91 -6.74 28.34
N ILE A 210 3.38 -5.51 28.04
CA ILE A 210 2.61 -4.29 28.27
C ILE A 210 2.44 -3.52 26.96
N THR A 211 3.55 -3.09 26.35
CA THR A 211 3.51 -2.18 25.20
C THR A 211 2.81 -2.82 23.99
N ILE A 212 3.25 -4.01 23.56
CA ILE A 212 2.67 -4.67 22.39
C ILE A 212 1.19 -5.02 22.59
N PRO A 213 0.77 -5.62 23.72
CA PRO A 213 -0.66 -5.87 23.98
C PRO A 213 -1.51 -4.61 24.01
N MET A 214 -1.05 -3.54 24.66
CA MET A 214 -1.78 -2.27 24.68
C MET A 214 -1.86 -1.58 23.32
N LEU A 215 -0.85 -1.76 22.48
CA LEU A 215 -0.85 -1.27 21.09
C LEU A 215 -1.61 -2.16 20.12
N ALA A 216 -2.06 -3.34 20.52
CA ALA A 216 -2.67 -4.30 19.59
C ALA A 216 -3.81 -3.71 18.73
N PRO A 217 -4.73 -2.86 19.23
CA PRO A 217 -5.76 -2.23 18.41
C PRO A 217 -5.14 -1.30 17.34
N ILE A 218 -4.09 -0.56 17.68
CA ILE A 218 -3.40 0.37 16.79
C ILE A 218 -2.56 -0.40 15.77
N ILE A 219 -1.86 -1.46 16.19
CA ILE A 219 -1.13 -2.36 15.27
C ILE A 219 -2.07 -2.94 14.22
N LYS A 220 -3.26 -3.41 14.60
CA LYS A 220 -4.28 -3.91 13.67
C LYS A 220 -4.73 -2.84 12.67
N MET A 221 -4.97 -1.63 13.14
CA MET A 221 -5.33 -0.51 12.26
C MET A 221 -4.20 -0.18 11.27
N ILE A 222 -2.96 -0.11 11.74
CA ILE A 222 -1.78 0.14 10.90
C ILE A 222 -1.59 -0.97 9.87
N LEU A 223 -1.73 -2.24 10.27
CA LEU A 223 -1.64 -3.39 9.36
C LEU A 223 -2.70 -3.34 8.27
N MET A 224 -3.95 -3.03 8.62
CA MET A 224 -5.03 -2.89 7.63
C MET A 224 -4.74 -1.76 6.63
N LEU A 225 -4.37 -0.59 7.13
CA LEU A 225 -4.02 0.56 6.29
C LEU A 225 -2.84 0.24 5.38
N ALA A 226 -1.78 -0.33 5.94
CA ALA A 226 -0.57 -0.70 5.23
C ALA A 226 -0.84 -1.73 4.12
N LEU A 227 -1.69 -2.70 4.39
CA LEU A 227 -2.09 -3.72 3.44
C LEU A 227 -2.82 -3.09 2.25
N VAL A 228 -3.90 -2.33 2.50
CA VAL A 228 -4.69 -1.70 1.43
C VAL A 228 -3.84 -0.74 0.59
N VAL A 229 -3.07 0.15 1.23
CA VAL A 229 -2.20 1.11 0.54
C VAL A 229 -1.13 0.40 -0.30
N SER A 230 -0.56 -0.70 0.20
CA SER A 230 0.47 -1.43 -0.55
C SER A 230 -0.08 -2.20 -1.74
N PHE A 231 -1.30 -2.71 -1.69
CA PHE A 231 -1.96 -3.33 -2.86
C PHE A 231 -2.27 -2.33 -3.98
N LEU A 232 -2.48 -1.05 -3.63
CA LEU A 232 -2.75 0.03 -4.59
C LEU A 232 -1.47 0.75 -5.07
N ASP A 233 -0.30 0.41 -4.51
CA ASP A 233 0.96 1.05 -4.85
C ASP A 233 1.43 0.62 -6.25
N MET A 234 1.59 1.61 -7.11
CA MET A 234 2.17 1.41 -8.45
C MET A 234 3.22 2.47 -8.80
N GLN A 235 3.18 3.63 -8.12
CA GLN A 235 3.95 4.81 -8.55
C GLN A 235 5.46 4.60 -8.50
N SER A 236 5.94 3.97 -7.43
CA SER A 236 7.36 3.67 -7.27
C SER A 236 7.85 2.70 -8.36
N ILE A 237 7.02 1.72 -8.72
CA ILE A 237 7.33 0.72 -9.73
C ILE A 237 7.25 1.33 -11.13
N LEU A 238 6.19 2.12 -11.39
CA LEU A 238 5.99 2.80 -12.67
C LEU A 238 7.20 3.66 -13.04
N VAL A 239 7.72 4.46 -12.10
CA VAL A 239 8.83 5.38 -12.41
C VAL A 239 10.19 4.69 -12.44
N LEU A 240 10.39 3.62 -11.63
CA LEU A 240 11.67 2.95 -11.52
C LEU A 240 11.92 1.93 -12.65
N THR A 241 10.92 1.11 -12.94
CA THR A 241 11.05 -0.06 -13.82
C THR A 241 9.97 -0.16 -14.88
N GLU A 242 8.90 0.65 -14.80
CA GLU A 242 7.73 0.58 -15.68
C GLU A 242 7.07 -0.82 -15.70
N GLY A 243 7.28 -1.61 -14.64
CA GLY A 243 6.84 -3.00 -14.53
C GLY A 243 7.83 -4.03 -15.10
N GLY A 244 8.91 -3.55 -15.76
CA GLY A 244 9.93 -4.38 -16.39
C GLY A 244 11.07 -4.83 -15.46
N PRO A 245 12.08 -5.49 -16.04
CA PRO A 245 12.07 -6.09 -17.38
C PRO A 245 11.17 -7.33 -17.46
N MET A 246 10.61 -7.63 -18.64
CA MET A 246 9.78 -8.81 -18.90
C MET A 246 8.62 -9.01 -17.90
N ASN A 247 7.97 -7.92 -17.46
CA ASN A 247 6.91 -7.90 -16.44
C ASN A 247 7.35 -8.40 -15.04
N ALA A 248 8.67 -8.48 -14.74
CA ALA A 248 9.18 -9.02 -13.48
C ALA A 248 8.75 -8.19 -12.25
N THR A 249 8.44 -6.91 -12.43
CA THR A 249 7.95 -6.02 -11.38
C THR A 249 6.53 -5.49 -11.65
N ASN A 250 5.87 -6.00 -12.70
CA ASN A 250 4.53 -5.54 -13.04
C ASN A 250 3.55 -6.02 -11.96
N VAL A 251 3.01 -5.09 -11.17
CA VAL A 251 2.00 -5.34 -10.15
C VAL A 251 0.60 -5.13 -10.72
N MET A 252 -0.39 -5.72 -10.09
CA MET A 252 -1.77 -5.73 -10.53
C MET A 252 -2.33 -4.33 -10.86
N PHE A 253 -2.06 -3.34 -10.00
CA PHE A 253 -2.57 -2.00 -10.22
C PHE A 253 -1.84 -1.26 -11.36
N LEU A 254 -0.54 -1.55 -11.56
CA LEU A 254 0.22 -1.05 -12.70
C LEU A 254 -0.26 -1.67 -14.01
N TYR A 255 -0.54 -2.97 -14.02
CA TYR A 255 -1.11 -3.65 -15.21
C TYR A 255 -2.45 -3.02 -15.63
N ILE A 256 -3.35 -2.78 -14.64
CA ILE A 256 -4.61 -2.06 -14.89
C ILE A 256 -4.34 -0.67 -15.49
N TYR A 257 -3.41 0.07 -14.91
CA TYR A 257 -3.04 1.40 -15.41
C TYR A 257 -2.55 1.35 -16.86
N GLN A 258 -1.74 0.36 -17.22
CA GLN A 258 -1.22 0.17 -18.58
C GLN A 258 -2.33 -0.13 -19.61
N LEU A 259 -3.43 -0.78 -19.21
CA LEU A 259 -4.58 -1.02 -20.09
C LEU A 259 -5.36 0.27 -20.44
N PHE A 260 -5.29 1.28 -19.57
CA PHE A 260 -5.94 2.56 -19.79
C PHE A 260 -5.02 3.61 -20.42
N PHE A 261 -3.73 3.60 -20.05
CA PHE A 261 -2.78 4.65 -20.41
C PHE A 261 -1.49 4.07 -21.00
N PRO A 262 -0.94 4.66 -22.08
CA PRO A 262 0.37 4.26 -22.56
C PRO A 262 1.43 4.67 -21.55
N VAL A 263 2.24 3.72 -21.09
CA VAL A 263 3.26 3.98 -20.08
C VAL A 263 4.54 4.51 -20.73
N THR A 264 4.89 3.96 -21.90
CA THR A 264 6.05 4.38 -22.71
C THR A 264 5.92 3.92 -24.15
N SER A 265 6.82 4.44 -25.00
CA SER A 265 6.95 4.02 -26.40
C SER A 265 7.30 2.54 -26.61
N GLY A 266 7.57 1.79 -25.54
CA GLY A 266 7.90 0.35 -25.54
C GLY A 266 6.91 -0.52 -24.75
N SER A 267 5.76 0.00 -24.34
CA SER A 267 4.73 -0.80 -23.65
C SER A 267 4.21 -1.90 -24.58
N THR A 268 4.30 -3.15 -24.11
CA THR A 268 3.76 -4.34 -24.80
C THR A 268 2.29 -4.57 -24.51
N VAL A 269 1.71 -3.80 -23.58
CA VAL A 269 0.30 -3.92 -23.19
C VAL A 269 -0.54 -3.02 -24.11
N PRO A 270 -1.45 -3.58 -24.91
CA PRO A 270 -2.34 -2.78 -25.75
C PRO A 270 -3.36 -2.04 -24.87
N GLN A 271 -3.72 -0.82 -25.28
CA GLN A 271 -4.80 -0.08 -24.63
C GLN A 271 -6.14 -0.71 -24.92
N GLU A 272 -6.83 -1.16 -23.91
CA GLU A 272 -8.13 -1.81 -23.98
C GLU A 272 -9.01 -1.37 -22.81
N PHE A 273 -9.74 -0.27 -22.97
CA PHE A 273 -10.55 0.31 -21.88
C PHE A 273 -11.63 -0.65 -21.37
N GLY A 274 -12.33 -1.35 -22.27
CA GLY A 274 -13.35 -2.33 -21.90
C GLY A 274 -12.76 -3.49 -21.10
N TYR A 275 -11.67 -4.04 -21.61
CA TYR A 275 -10.95 -5.10 -20.91
C TYR A 275 -10.36 -4.61 -19.57
N GLY A 276 -9.75 -3.41 -19.55
CA GLY A 276 -9.23 -2.79 -18.34
C GLY A 276 -10.29 -2.60 -17.25
N ALA A 277 -11.54 -2.26 -17.64
CA ALA A 277 -12.66 -2.18 -16.71
C ALA A 277 -12.99 -3.56 -16.10
N ALA A 278 -13.01 -4.64 -16.89
CA ALA A 278 -13.25 -6.00 -16.39
C ALA A 278 -12.11 -6.46 -15.44
N VAL A 279 -10.85 -6.24 -15.83
CA VAL A 279 -9.67 -6.53 -15.00
C VAL A 279 -9.73 -5.76 -13.69
N SER A 280 -10.14 -4.48 -13.70
CA SER A 280 -10.29 -3.67 -12.49
C SER A 280 -11.30 -4.25 -11.52
N VAL A 281 -12.42 -4.80 -12.01
CA VAL A 281 -13.43 -5.47 -11.17
C VAL A 281 -12.85 -6.73 -10.53
N VAL A 282 -12.16 -7.57 -11.31
CA VAL A 282 -11.52 -8.79 -10.77
C VAL A 282 -10.47 -8.43 -9.73
N ALA A 283 -9.64 -7.43 -10.00
CA ALA A 283 -8.65 -6.93 -9.05
C ALA A 283 -9.28 -6.40 -7.76
N ALA A 284 -10.37 -5.63 -7.86
CA ALA A 284 -11.11 -5.13 -6.69
C ALA A 284 -11.69 -6.28 -5.86
N LEU A 285 -12.15 -7.36 -6.48
CA LEU A 285 -12.62 -8.55 -5.78
C LEU A 285 -11.45 -9.26 -5.04
N ILE A 286 -10.26 -9.35 -5.65
CA ILE A 286 -9.07 -9.93 -5.00
C ILE A 286 -8.68 -9.09 -3.77
N VAL A 287 -8.55 -7.76 -3.91
CA VAL A 287 -8.20 -6.88 -2.79
C VAL A 287 -9.29 -6.91 -1.71
N GLY A 288 -10.56 -6.92 -2.12
CA GLY A 288 -11.70 -7.07 -1.21
C GLY A 288 -11.64 -8.37 -0.42
N ALA A 289 -11.36 -9.50 -1.09
CA ALA A 289 -11.21 -10.80 -0.43
C ALA A 289 -10.05 -10.82 0.57
N VAL A 290 -8.90 -10.26 0.21
CA VAL A 290 -7.74 -10.13 1.11
C VAL A 290 -8.08 -9.26 2.32
N THR A 291 -8.77 -8.14 2.10
CA THR A 291 -9.18 -7.22 3.18
C THR A 291 -10.19 -7.89 4.12
N LEU A 292 -11.19 -8.61 3.58
CA LEU A 292 -12.17 -9.36 4.39
C LEU A 292 -11.49 -10.48 5.17
N PHE A 293 -10.56 -11.21 4.56
CA PHE A 293 -9.78 -12.24 5.24
C PHE A 293 -8.96 -11.64 6.40
N TYR A 294 -8.31 -10.51 6.17
CA TYR A 294 -7.61 -9.78 7.23
C TYR A 294 -8.54 -9.40 8.38
N LEU A 295 -9.71 -8.81 8.09
CA LEU A 295 -10.68 -8.42 9.11
C LEU A 295 -11.20 -9.63 9.90
N PHE A 296 -11.40 -10.76 9.22
CA PHE A 296 -11.78 -12.01 9.89
C PHE A 296 -10.71 -12.48 10.87
N LEU A 297 -9.43 -12.48 10.46
CA LEU A 297 -8.32 -12.83 11.33
C LEU A 297 -8.17 -11.87 12.51
N ALA A 298 -8.28 -10.56 12.27
CA ALA A 298 -8.17 -9.54 13.30
C ALA A 298 -9.24 -9.71 14.39
N ARG A 299 -10.50 -9.98 13.98
CA ARG A 299 -11.59 -10.26 14.94
C ARG A 299 -11.40 -11.56 15.74
N LYS A 300 -10.78 -12.57 15.13
CA LYS A 300 -10.48 -13.82 15.83
C LYS A 300 -9.42 -13.63 16.90
N LEU A 301 -8.41 -12.80 16.61
CA LEU A 301 -7.37 -12.46 17.57
C LEU A 301 -7.91 -11.65 18.75
N ASP A 302 -8.89 -10.75 18.56
CA ASP A 302 -9.53 -10.02 19.66
C ASP A 302 -10.16 -10.97 20.68
N LYS A 303 -10.87 -11.99 20.20
CA LYS A 303 -11.53 -12.98 21.07
C LYS A 303 -10.59 -13.90 21.83
N VAL A 304 -9.34 -13.99 21.44
CA VAL A 304 -8.30 -14.79 22.13
C VAL A 304 -7.58 -13.97 23.20
N MET A 305 -7.60 -12.63 23.05
CA MET A 305 -6.94 -11.69 23.97
C MET A 305 -7.89 -11.13 25.05
N GLU A 306 -9.21 -11.32 24.92
CA GLU A 306 -10.22 -11.13 25.97
C GLU A 306 -10.29 -12.37 26.89
#